data_8eec13afd1dd1c1cc4924d482dc067c1
#
_entry.id   8eec13afd1dd1c1cc4924d482dc067c1
#
_cell.length_a   1.000
_cell.length_b   1.000
_cell.length_c   1.000
_cell.angle_alpha   90.00
_cell.angle_beta   90.00
_cell.angle_gamma   90.00
#
_symmetry.space_group_name_H-M   'P 1'
#
loop_
_entity.id
_entity.type
_entity.pdbx_description
1 polymer ?
#
loop_
_entity_poly.entity_id
_entity_poly.type
_entity_poly.pdbx_seq_one_letter_code
_entity_poly.pdbx_strand_id
1 'polypeptide(L)'
;MDESTTFVYDAKDKVLGRLASKVAKQLLSARKSGAPNKVIIVNAEEAIVSGPRTAILADYDFKYKLNHPRKGPFFPRMPDQILKRTVRGMLPYQKNSSGRNALRDLRVMIGFPANLSGDKLPEGHEWGDTTQLDRPLPLKYIRLGE
;
A
#
# COMPACT_ATOMS: atom_id res chain seq x y z
N MET A 1 -21.93 19.58 7.07
CA MET A 1 -20.92 18.65 7.60
C MET A 1 -20.63 17.61 6.55
N ASP A 2 -19.41 17.65 6.04
CA ASP A 2 -19.02 16.66 5.07
C ASP A 2 -18.78 15.33 5.79
N GLU A 3 -19.68 14.39 5.58
CA GLU A 3 -19.48 13.04 6.08
C GLU A 3 -18.27 12.46 5.36
N SER A 4 -17.12 12.51 6.01
CA SER A 4 -15.93 11.86 5.49
C SER A 4 -16.16 10.35 5.50
N THR A 5 -16.37 9.78 4.31
CA THR A 5 -16.54 8.35 4.17
C THR A 5 -15.18 7.66 4.33
N THR A 6 -15.11 6.71 5.24
CA THR A 6 -13.90 5.90 5.43
C THR A 6 -14.04 4.57 4.70
N PHE A 7 -13.08 4.27 3.84
CA PHE A 7 -13.00 2.99 3.13
C PHE A 7 -11.88 2.15 3.74
N VAL A 8 -12.17 0.88 4.00
CA VAL A 8 -11.19 -0.07 4.54
C VAL A 8 -10.87 -1.12 3.48
N TYR A 9 -9.60 -1.22 3.11
CA TYR A 9 -9.11 -2.26 2.19
C TYR A 9 -8.36 -3.31 2.98
N ASP A 10 -8.67 -4.58 2.72
CA ASP A 10 -7.92 -5.70 3.27
C ASP A 10 -6.83 -6.10 2.27
N ALA A 11 -5.58 -5.97 2.69
CA ALA A 11 -4.44 -6.29 1.83
C ALA A 11 -4.07 -7.78 1.86
N LYS A 12 -4.72 -8.56 2.71
CA LYS A 12 -4.44 -9.99 2.82
C LYS A 12 -4.61 -10.68 1.47
N ASP A 13 -3.57 -11.37 1.02
CA ASP A 13 -3.54 -12.12 -0.24
C ASP A 13 -3.82 -11.27 -1.48
N LYS A 14 -3.59 -9.95 -1.41
CA LYS A 14 -3.74 -9.05 -2.56
C LYS A 14 -2.36 -8.67 -3.12
N VAL A 15 -2.27 -8.59 -4.45
CA VAL A 15 -1.04 -8.19 -5.12
C VAL A 15 -0.75 -6.71 -4.84
N LEU A 16 0.45 -6.43 -4.36
CA LEU A 16 0.87 -5.10 -3.92
C LEU A 16 0.59 -4.00 -4.95
N GLY A 17 1.03 -4.20 -6.20
CA GLY A 17 0.87 -3.19 -7.24
C GLY A 17 -0.58 -2.95 -7.65
N ARG A 18 -1.37 -4.01 -7.77
CA ARG A 18 -2.78 -3.90 -8.14
C ARG A 18 -3.59 -3.23 -7.04
N LEU A 19 -3.37 -3.61 -5.80
CA LEU A 19 -4.01 -2.96 -4.65
C LEU A 19 -3.65 -1.47 -4.61
N ALA A 20 -2.37 -1.15 -4.74
CA ALA A 20 -1.89 0.22 -4.71
C ALA A 20 -2.51 1.09 -5.82
N SER A 21 -2.66 0.56 -7.03
CA SER A 21 -3.26 1.30 -8.14
C SER A 21 -4.72 1.65 -7.89
N LYS A 22 -5.48 0.74 -7.31
CA LYS A 22 -6.89 0.99 -6.98
C LYS A 22 -7.05 1.98 -5.83
N VAL A 23 -6.21 1.86 -4.81
CA VAL A 23 -6.20 2.81 -3.69
C VAL A 23 -5.85 4.21 -4.18
N ALA A 24 -4.85 4.35 -5.04
CA ALA A 24 -4.47 5.63 -5.62
C ALA A 24 -5.62 6.26 -6.43
N LYS A 25 -6.30 5.45 -7.24
CA LYS A 25 -7.46 5.89 -8.01
C LYS A 25 -8.59 6.36 -7.11
N GLN A 26 -8.88 5.63 -6.05
CA GLN A 26 -9.91 6.01 -5.06
C GLN A 26 -9.58 7.34 -4.40
N LEU A 27 -8.34 7.52 -3.96
CA LEU A 27 -7.89 8.75 -3.31
C LEU A 27 -7.99 9.97 -4.24
N LEU A 28 -7.57 9.83 -5.49
CA LEU A 28 -7.64 10.92 -6.47
C LEU A 28 -9.07 11.26 -6.86
N SER A 29 -9.94 10.26 -7.02
CA SER A 29 -11.35 10.46 -7.34
C SER A 29 -12.06 11.22 -6.24
N ALA A 30 -11.78 10.88 -4.98
CA ALA A 30 -12.33 11.56 -3.82
C ALA A 30 -11.94 13.05 -3.81
N ARG A 31 -10.68 13.35 -4.12
CA ARG A 31 -10.22 14.75 -4.17
C ARG A 31 -10.86 15.54 -5.30
N LYS A 32 -11.08 14.92 -6.46
CA LYS A 32 -11.77 15.57 -7.58
C LYS A 32 -13.22 15.89 -7.30
N SER A 33 -13.91 15.03 -6.58
CA SER A 33 -15.32 15.22 -6.22
C SER A 33 -15.52 16.24 -5.09
N GLY A 34 -14.44 16.68 -4.44
CA GLY A 34 -14.50 17.62 -3.32
C GLY A 34 -14.92 16.98 -2.00
N ALA A 35 -15.19 15.70 -1.97
CA ALA A 35 -15.51 14.96 -0.75
C ALA A 35 -14.26 14.22 -0.26
N PRO A 36 -13.63 14.63 0.85
CA PRO A 36 -12.45 13.95 1.36
C PRO A 36 -12.82 12.56 1.90
N ASN A 37 -12.30 11.54 1.28
CA ASN A 37 -12.43 10.16 1.72
C ASN A 37 -11.14 9.73 2.40
N LYS A 38 -11.28 9.12 3.57
CA LYS A 38 -10.15 8.46 4.23
C LYS A 38 -10.09 7.01 3.77
N VAL A 39 -8.91 6.56 3.45
CA VAL A 39 -8.66 5.18 3.06
C VAL A 39 -7.73 4.54 4.09
N ILE A 40 -8.14 3.41 4.62
CA ILE A 40 -7.34 2.63 5.57
C ILE A 40 -7.07 1.26 4.94
N ILE A 41 -5.81 0.87 4.88
CA ILE A 41 -5.41 -0.46 4.43
C ILE A 41 -4.99 -1.26 5.65
N VAL A 42 -5.57 -2.43 5.84
CA VAL A 42 -5.24 -3.33 6.95
C VAL A 42 -4.54 -4.58 6.45
N ASN A 43 -3.89 -5.32 7.34
CA ASN A 43 -3.13 -6.53 7.02
C ASN A 43 -2.04 -6.30 5.96
N ALA A 44 -1.33 -5.17 6.04
CA ALA A 44 -0.30 -4.82 5.06
C ALA A 44 0.82 -5.88 4.96
N GLU A 45 1.13 -6.57 6.05
CA GLU A 45 2.13 -7.63 6.10
C GLU A 45 1.76 -8.86 5.27
N GLU A 46 0.47 -9.05 5.03
CA GLU A 46 -0.05 -10.16 4.23
C GLU A 46 -0.21 -9.82 2.74
N ALA A 47 0.06 -8.58 2.35
CA ALA A 47 0.11 -8.22 0.92
C ALA A 47 1.25 -8.97 0.24
N ILE A 48 1.07 -9.36 -1.01
CA ILE A 48 2.01 -10.23 -1.72
C ILE A 48 2.66 -9.52 -2.91
N VAL A 49 3.85 -9.99 -3.23
CA VAL A 49 4.61 -9.54 -4.40
C VAL A 49 4.74 -10.73 -5.37
N SER A 50 4.46 -10.51 -6.65
CA SER A 50 4.60 -11.52 -7.68
C SER A 50 6.06 -11.70 -8.09
N GLY A 51 6.43 -12.93 -8.44
CA GLY A 51 7.75 -13.28 -8.95
C GLY A 51 8.50 -14.29 -8.09
N PRO A 52 9.69 -14.74 -8.54
CA PRO A 52 10.50 -15.67 -7.78
C PRO A 52 10.99 -15.04 -6.46
N ARG A 53 10.92 -15.81 -5.38
CA ARG A 53 11.34 -15.35 -4.05
C ARG A 53 12.77 -14.81 -4.05
N THR A 54 13.68 -15.53 -4.67
CA THR A 54 15.10 -15.15 -4.73
C THR A 54 15.32 -13.82 -5.43
N ALA A 55 14.63 -13.58 -6.55
CA ALA A 55 14.72 -12.33 -7.29
C ALA A 55 14.16 -11.15 -6.50
N ILE A 56 13.02 -11.33 -5.83
CA ILE A 56 12.38 -10.29 -5.01
C ILE A 56 13.28 -9.93 -3.83
N LEU A 57 13.77 -10.89 -3.09
CA LEU A 57 14.65 -10.66 -1.95
C LEU A 57 15.95 -9.99 -2.37
N ALA A 58 16.54 -10.38 -3.50
CA ALA A 58 17.74 -9.75 -4.02
C ALA A 58 17.51 -8.30 -4.42
N ASP A 59 16.37 -7.98 -5.05
CA ASP A 59 16.02 -6.62 -5.44
C ASP A 59 15.85 -5.71 -4.22
N TYR A 60 15.14 -6.15 -3.19
CA TYR A 60 14.97 -5.38 -1.96
C TYR A 60 16.27 -5.23 -1.18
N ASP A 61 17.10 -6.28 -1.13
CA ASP A 61 18.42 -6.21 -0.49
C ASP A 61 19.31 -5.17 -1.17
N PHE A 62 19.30 -5.12 -2.50
CA PHE A 62 20.00 -4.09 -3.27
C PHE A 62 19.51 -2.69 -2.90
N LYS A 63 18.21 -2.48 -2.81
CA LYS A 63 17.61 -1.19 -2.42
C LYS A 63 18.03 -0.76 -1.01
N TYR A 64 18.13 -1.70 -0.08
CA TYR A 64 18.54 -1.40 1.30
C TYR A 64 20.02 -1.06 1.41
N LYS A 65 20.85 -1.65 0.57
CA LYS A 65 22.32 -1.39 0.55
C LYS A 65 22.68 -0.14 -0.24
N LEU A 66 21.80 0.31 -1.15
CA LEU A 66 22.03 1.46 -1.99
C LEU A 66 21.74 2.74 -1.21
N ASN A 67 22.67 3.16 -0.36
CA ASN A 67 22.51 4.42 0.35
C ASN A 67 23.84 5.10 0.65
N HIS A 68 23.78 6.42 0.77
CA HIS A 68 24.81 7.21 1.36
C HIS A 68 24.46 7.39 2.85
N PRO A 69 25.38 7.21 3.81
CA PRO A 69 25.04 7.25 5.24
C PRO A 69 24.31 8.51 5.71
N ARG A 70 24.52 9.64 5.03
CA ARG A 70 23.91 10.93 5.41
C ARG A 70 22.81 11.39 4.47
N LYS A 71 22.82 10.99 3.21
CA LYS A 71 21.94 11.56 2.18
C LYS A 71 20.91 10.57 1.63
N GLY A 72 21.01 9.27 1.93
CA GLY A 72 20.10 8.26 1.43
C GLY A 72 20.42 7.83 -0.02
N PRO A 73 19.51 7.17 -0.74
CA PRO A 73 18.10 6.92 -0.37
C PRO A 73 17.93 5.91 0.76
N PHE A 74 16.88 6.11 1.55
CA PHE A 74 16.53 5.19 2.64
C PHE A 74 15.23 4.48 2.32
N PHE A 75 15.32 3.26 1.80
CA PHE A 75 14.14 2.49 1.44
C PHE A 75 13.49 1.88 2.69
N PRO A 76 12.15 1.98 2.86
CA PRO A 76 11.48 1.45 4.05
C PRO A 76 11.53 -0.08 4.10
N ARG A 77 11.63 -0.62 5.32
CA ARG A 77 11.70 -2.06 5.58
C ARG A 77 10.39 -2.64 6.11
N MET A 78 9.57 -1.82 6.75
CA MET A 78 8.29 -2.26 7.31
C MET A 78 7.23 -2.43 6.22
N PRO A 79 6.39 -3.48 6.29
CA PRO A 79 5.39 -3.74 5.24
C PRO A 79 4.42 -2.59 4.99
N ASP A 80 3.96 -1.93 6.04
CA ASP A 80 3.06 -0.78 5.93
C ASP A 80 3.71 0.38 5.17
N GLN A 81 4.98 0.66 5.44
CA GLN A 81 5.71 1.73 4.77
C GLN A 81 6.04 1.38 3.32
N ILE A 82 6.32 0.11 3.02
CA ILE A 82 6.55 -0.35 1.64
C ILE A 82 5.28 -0.14 0.81
N LEU A 83 4.13 -0.55 1.34
CA LEU A 83 2.84 -0.39 0.66
C LEU A 83 2.50 1.08 0.46
N LYS A 84 2.67 1.90 1.48
CA LYS A 84 2.43 3.35 1.39
C LYS A 84 3.34 4.02 0.36
N ARG A 85 4.60 3.64 0.31
CA ARG A 85 5.54 4.15 -0.69
C ARG A 85 5.14 3.76 -2.12
N THR A 86 4.61 2.55 -2.30
CA THR A 86 4.09 2.10 -3.60
C THR A 86 2.92 2.97 -4.05
N VAL A 87 1.96 3.24 -3.16
CA VAL A 87 0.83 4.14 -3.45
C VAL A 87 1.33 5.55 -3.77
N ARG A 88 2.29 6.06 -3.00
CA ARG A 88 2.87 7.39 -3.24
C ARG A 88 3.45 7.52 -4.65
N GLY A 89 4.12 6.49 -5.15
CA GLY A 89 4.66 6.49 -6.51
C GLY A 89 3.60 6.54 -7.60
N MET A 90 2.38 6.15 -7.30
CA MET A 90 1.24 6.17 -8.23
C MET A 90 0.40 7.46 -8.12
N LEU A 91 0.70 8.33 -7.15
CA LEU A 91 0.05 9.62 -6.98
C LEU A 91 0.94 10.72 -7.58
N PRO A 92 0.36 11.85 -8.05
CA PRO A 92 1.15 13.00 -8.53
C PRO A 92 1.75 13.79 -7.37
N TYR A 93 2.57 13.12 -6.55
CA TYR A 93 3.09 13.63 -5.28
C TYR A 93 4.03 14.83 -5.46
N GLN A 94 4.91 14.77 -6.46
CA GLN A 94 5.92 15.81 -6.67
C GLN A 94 5.38 17.03 -7.40
N LYS A 95 4.46 16.82 -8.34
CA LYS A 95 3.97 17.89 -9.22
C LYS A 95 2.79 18.65 -8.67
N ASN A 96 1.88 17.98 -7.98
CA ASN A 96 0.60 18.56 -7.56
C ASN A 96 0.36 18.42 -6.06
N SER A 97 -0.21 19.45 -5.48
CA SER A 97 -0.67 19.43 -4.09
C SER A 97 -1.79 18.40 -3.88
N SER A 98 -2.59 18.12 -4.91
CA SER A 98 -3.64 17.10 -4.82
C SER A 98 -3.09 15.71 -4.50
N GLY A 99 -1.96 15.34 -5.10
CA GLY A 99 -1.31 14.06 -4.80
C GLY A 99 -0.80 13.99 -3.36
N ARG A 100 -0.18 15.06 -2.87
CA ARG A 100 0.27 15.14 -1.48
C ARG A 100 -0.88 15.05 -0.48
N ASN A 101 -1.97 15.76 -0.76
CA ASN A 101 -3.16 15.75 0.09
C ASN A 101 -3.87 14.39 0.04
N ALA A 102 -3.92 13.75 -1.13
CA ALA A 102 -4.45 12.40 -1.26
C ALA A 102 -3.65 11.40 -0.41
N LEU A 103 -2.33 11.51 -0.40
CA LEU A 103 -1.49 10.64 0.42
C LEU A 103 -1.74 10.82 1.93
N ARG A 104 -2.08 12.04 2.37
CA ARG A 104 -2.43 12.29 3.78
C ARG A 104 -3.72 11.60 4.20
N ASP A 105 -4.63 11.35 3.27
CA ASP A 105 -5.87 10.63 3.52
C ASP A 105 -5.69 9.12 3.61
N LEU A 106 -4.50 8.62 3.31
CA LEU A 106 -4.17 7.20 3.35
C LEU A 106 -3.51 6.83 4.67
N ARG A 107 -4.02 5.76 5.28
CA ARG A 107 -3.40 5.13 6.45
C ARG A 107 -3.21 3.64 6.18
N VAL A 108 -2.04 3.13 6.44
CA VAL A 108 -1.73 1.71 6.27
C VAL A 108 -1.37 1.13 7.62
N MET A 109 -1.97 -0.01 7.95
CA MET A 109 -1.79 -0.67 9.24
C MET A 109 -1.33 -2.10 9.09
N ILE A 110 -0.51 -2.55 10.04
CA ILE A 110 -0.13 -3.94 10.19
C ILE A 110 -1.18 -4.60 11.11
N GLY A 111 -1.70 -5.76 10.68
CA GLY A 111 -2.78 -6.43 11.38
C GLY A 111 -4.13 -5.76 11.15
N PHE A 112 -5.16 -6.27 11.80
CA PHE A 112 -6.52 -5.75 11.71
C PHE A 112 -6.96 -5.18 13.07
N PRO A 113 -7.04 -3.85 13.22
CA PRO A 113 -7.49 -3.24 14.46
C PRO A 113 -8.97 -3.53 14.74
N ALA A 114 -9.29 -3.87 15.98
CA ALA A 114 -10.66 -4.22 16.37
C ALA A 114 -11.66 -3.06 16.21
N ASN A 115 -11.19 -1.83 16.31
CA ASN A 115 -12.02 -0.63 16.16
C ASN A 115 -12.49 -0.37 14.73
N LEU A 116 -11.94 -1.08 13.75
CA LEU A 116 -12.34 -0.97 12.35
C LEU A 116 -13.33 -2.04 11.91
N SER A 117 -13.68 -2.96 12.80
CA SER A 117 -14.69 -3.99 12.50
C SER A 117 -16.05 -3.32 12.27
N GLY A 118 -16.60 -3.47 11.09
CA GLY A 118 -17.87 -2.87 10.69
C GLY A 118 -17.76 -1.74 9.68
N ASP A 119 -16.56 -1.25 9.39
CA ASP A 119 -16.37 -0.27 8.32
C ASP A 119 -16.58 -0.92 6.96
N LYS A 120 -17.09 -0.12 6.04
CA LYS A 120 -17.46 -0.61 4.70
C LYS A 120 -16.23 -0.96 3.87
N LEU A 121 -16.24 -2.17 3.32
CA LEU A 121 -15.32 -2.54 2.25
C LEU A 121 -15.84 -1.96 0.93
N PRO A 122 -15.00 -1.34 0.10
CA PRO A 122 -15.43 -0.83 -1.18
C PRO A 122 -15.79 -1.95 -2.14
N GLU A 123 -16.64 -1.65 -3.12
CA GLU A 123 -16.96 -2.60 -4.18
C GLU A 123 -15.69 -3.02 -4.91
N GLY A 124 -15.58 -4.31 -5.23
CA GLY A 124 -14.42 -4.85 -5.93
C GLY A 124 -13.18 -5.01 -5.06
N HIS A 125 -13.33 -5.07 -3.74
CA HIS A 125 -12.20 -5.27 -2.82
C HIS A 125 -11.46 -6.60 -3.05
N GLU A 126 -12.07 -7.54 -3.74
CA GLU A 126 -11.47 -8.86 -4.07
C GLU A 126 -10.56 -8.83 -5.30
N TRP A 127 -10.59 -7.75 -6.09
CA TRP A 127 -9.69 -7.67 -7.23
C TRP A 127 -8.24 -7.62 -6.74
N GLY A 128 -7.36 -8.22 -7.50
CA GLY A 128 -5.96 -8.38 -7.09
C GLY A 128 -5.70 -9.66 -6.30
N ASP A 129 -6.68 -10.57 -6.29
CA ASP A 129 -6.54 -11.89 -5.66
C ASP A 129 -5.32 -12.67 -6.20
N THR A 130 -4.80 -13.55 -5.35
CA THR A 130 -3.61 -14.36 -5.59
C THR A 130 -3.83 -15.60 -6.42
N THR A 131 -5.06 -15.87 -6.83
CA THR A 131 -5.43 -17.13 -7.52
C THR A 131 -4.58 -17.44 -8.75
N GLN A 132 -3.88 -16.46 -9.29
CA GLN A 132 -3.01 -16.61 -10.47
C GLN A 132 -1.52 -16.62 -10.15
N LEU A 133 -1.14 -16.63 -8.88
CA LEU A 133 0.26 -16.59 -8.47
C LEU A 133 0.71 -17.94 -7.94
N ASP A 134 1.72 -18.54 -8.60
CA ASP A 134 2.25 -19.84 -8.22
C ASP A 134 3.02 -19.81 -6.88
N ARG A 135 3.71 -18.72 -6.59
CA ARG A 135 4.57 -18.60 -5.41
C ARG A 135 4.52 -17.20 -4.82
N PRO A 136 3.44 -16.86 -4.09
CA PRO A 136 3.33 -15.53 -3.49
C PRO A 136 4.33 -15.33 -2.36
N LEU A 137 4.95 -14.16 -2.32
CA LEU A 137 5.83 -13.75 -1.22
C LEU A 137 5.18 -12.61 -0.45
N PRO A 138 4.68 -12.85 0.79
CA PRO A 138 4.16 -11.78 1.65
C PRO A 138 5.23 -10.75 2.03
N LEU A 139 4.82 -9.49 2.18
CA LEU A 139 5.73 -8.39 2.52
C LEU A 139 6.46 -8.60 3.85
N LYS A 140 5.86 -9.33 4.78
CA LYS A 140 6.51 -9.63 6.07
C LYS A 140 7.84 -10.34 5.92
N TYR A 141 8.02 -11.16 4.89
CA TYR A 141 9.27 -11.89 4.66
C TYR A 141 10.37 -11.00 4.07
N ILE A 142 10.01 -9.92 3.40
CA ILE A 142 10.99 -8.96 2.87
C ILE A 142 11.77 -8.30 4.01
N ARG A 143 11.08 -7.93 5.08
CA ARG A 143 11.71 -7.34 6.27
C ARG A 143 12.72 -8.29 6.91
N LEU A 144 12.38 -9.57 6.96
CA LEU A 144 13.21 -10.59 7.62
C LEU A 144 14.37 -11.08 6.74
N GLY A 145 14.35 -10.80 5.45
CA GLY A 145 15.35 -11.28 4.52
C GLY A 145 15.29 -12.80 4.25
N GLU A 146 14.16 -13.40 4.55
CA GLU A 146 13.96 -14.85 4.41
C GLU A 146 13.25 -15.23 3.11
#